data_3f586c8a0b36851da1043dda93dd6190
#
_entry.id   3f586c8a0b36851da1043dda93dd6190
#
_cell.length_a   1.000
_cell.length_b   1.000
_cell.length_c   1.000
_cell.angle_alpha   90.00
_cell.angle_beta   90.00
_cell.angle_gamma   90.00
#
_symmetry.space_group_name_H-M   'P 1'
#
loop_
_entity.id
_entity.type
_entity.pdbx_description
1 polymer ?
#
loop_
_entity_poly.entity_id
_entity_poly.type
_entity_poly.pdbx_seq_one_letter_code
_entity_poly.pdbx_strand_id
1 'polypeptide(L)'
;MKASLIIIVLAATTASLAGAEDLRGPDTFSSLSNPSERARALFVEAGRVLQHPRCLNCHPVGERPTQGDDRHPHSPLVVRGSDDKGAVGMRCTTCHQHANYDPSRVPGHPQWHVAPKSMAWQTKSLGQICEQIKDQRRNGGKTLAAIHEHMAHDSLVGWAWMPGGNREPAPGTQAQLGALIAAWIQSGAACPAS
;
A
#
# COMPACT_ATOMS: atom_id res chain seq x y z
N MET A 1 47.98 -29.98 40.37
CA MET A 1 46.71 -29.27 40.25
C MET A 1 46.61 -28.78 38.82
N LYS A 2 45.75 -29.36 37.96
CA LYS A 2 45.55 -28.94 36.56
C LYS A 2 44.30 -28.07 36.50
N ALA A 3 44.47 -26.79 36.17
CA ALA A 3 43.33 -25.87 35.99
C ALA A 3 42.81 -26.06 34.57
N SER A 4 41.55 -26.48 34.42
CA SER A 4 40.85 -26.55 33.13
C SER A 4 40.23 -25.20 32.84
N LEU A 5 40.64 -24.60 31.73
CA LEU A 5 40.09 -23.35 31.22
C LEU A 5 38.80 -23.67 30.41
N ILE A 6 37.65 -23.25 30.90
CA ILE A 6 36.37 -23.38 30.20
C ILE A 6 36.22 -22.13 29.30
N ILE A 7 36.31 -22.33 27.98
CA ILE A 7 36.02 -21.27 26.99
C ILE A 7 34.50 -21.29 26.74
N ILE A 8 33.80 -20.27 27.20
CA ILE A 8 32.40 -20.05 26.87
C ILE A 8 32.35 -19.31 25.53
N VAL A 9 31.95 -20.02 24.48
CA VAL A 9 31.64 -19.39 23.18
C VAL A 9 30.23 -18.79 23.25
N LEU A 10 30.16 -17.47 23.32
CA LEU A 10 28.89 -16.74 23.16
C LEU A 10 28.52 -16.73 21.67
N ALA A 11 27.54 -17.52 21.27
CA ALA A 11 26.94 -17.43 19.96
C ALA A 11 26.05 -16.17 19.90
N ALA A 12 26.52 -15.13 19.22
CA ALA A 12 25.70 -13.97 18.90
C ALA A 12 24.66 -14.36 17.85
N THR A 13 23.42 -14.55 18.27
CA THR A 13 22.28 -14.66 17.36
C THR A 13 21.97 -13.28 16.81
N THR A 14 22.38 -13.00 15.57
CA THR A 14 21.91 -11.81 14.84
C THR A 14 20.43 -12.03 14.52
N ALA A 15 19.55 -11.38 15.26
CA ALA A 15 18.14 -11.25 14.87
C ALA A 15 18.11 -10.45 13.56
N SER A 16 17.82 -11.13 12.45
CA SER A 16 17.49 -10.47 11.19
C SER A 16 16.23 -9.66 11.44
N LEU A 17 16.34 -8.33 11.38
CA LEU A 17 15.17 -7.47 11.24
C LEU A 17 14.53 -7.88 9.91
N ALA A 18 13.37 -8.52 9.97
CA ALA A 18 12.56 -8.79 8.79
C ALA A 18 12.11 -7.42 8.24
N GLY A 19 12.92 -6.84 7.37
CA GLY A 19 12.51 -5.73 6.52
C GLY A 19 11.38 -6.21 5.61
N ALA A 20 10.44 -5.34 5.26
CA ALA A 20 9.43 -5.66 4.26
C ALA A 20 10.11 -6.24 3.02
N GLU A 21 9.68 -7.43 2.57
CA GLU A 21 10.28 -8.09 1.42
C GLU A 21 10.25 -7.18 0.19
N ASP A 22 11.38 -7.05 -0.51
CA ASP A 22 11.48 -6.27 -1.74
C ASP A 22 10.51 -6.76 -2.82
N LEU A 23 10.05 -5.83 -3.65
CA LEU A 23 9.28 -6.16 -4.85
C LEU A 23 10.24 -6.62 -5.96
N ARG A 24 9.83 -7.63 -6.70
CA ARG A 24 10.56 -8.03 -7.91
C ARG A 24 10.46 -6.94 -8.97
N GLY A 25 11.58 -6.49 -9.48
CA GLY A 25 11.60 -5.46 -10.53
C GLY A 25 11.02 -5.95 -11.86
N PRO A 26 10.61 -5.02 -12.76
CA PRO A 26 10.01 -5.35 -14.05
C PRO A 26 10.86 -6.30 -14.91
N ASP A 27 12.18 -6.25 -14.80
CA ASP A 27 13.10 -7.09 -15.58
C ASP A 27 12.97 -8.58 -15.25
N THR A 28 12.51 -8.92 -14.04
CA THR A 28 12.22 -10.30 -13.64
C THR A 28 11.18 -10.97 -14.56
N PHE A 29 10.33 -10.17 -15.19
CA PHE A 29 9.23 -10.62 -16.05
C PHE A 29 9.56 -10.50 -17.55
N SER A 30 10.79 -10.15 -17.91
CA SER A 30 11.22 -9.94 -19.30
C SER A 30 11.19 -11.20 -20.15
N SER A 31 11.34 -12.38 -19.54
CA SER A 31 11.26 -13.68 -20.22
C SER A 31 9.85 -14.04 -20.71
N LEU A 32 8.80 -13.38 -20.21
CA LEU A 32 7.43 -13.58 -20.67
C LEU A 32 7.24 -12.85 -22.01
N SER A 33 7.24 -13.59 -23.11
CA SER A 33 7.14 -13.06 -24.45
C SER A 33 5.72 -12.55 -24.80
N ASN A 34 4.68 -13.15 -24.19
CA ASN A 34 3.30 -12.70 -24.38
C ASN A 34 3.04 -11.43 -23.55
N PRO A 35 2.71 -10.29 -24.19
CA PRO A 35 2.51 -9.03 -23.49
C PRO A 35 1.41 -9.09 -22.42
N SER A 36 0.31 -9.80 -22.70
CA SER A 36 -0.79 -9.90 -21.74
C SER A 36 -0.44 -10.77 -20.53
N GLU A 37 0.36 -11.83 -20.70
CA GLU A 37 0.85 -12.65 -19.58
C GLU A 37 1.84 -11.83 -18.74
N ARG A 38 2.73 -11.11 -19.41
CA ARG A 38 3.70 -10.22 -18.75
C ARG A 38 2.98 -9.13 -17.96
N ALA A 39 1.97 -8.48 -18.53
CA ALA A 39 1.17 -7.48 -17.83
C ALA A 39 0.49 -8.07 -16.59
N ARG A 40 -0.14 -9.23 -16.69
CA ARG A 40 -0.77 -9.89 -15.55
C ARG A 40 0.25 -10.21 -14.45
N ALA A 41 1.42 -10.74 -14.80
CA ALA A 41 2.47 -11.07 -13.83
C ALA A 41 3.01 -9.82 -13.11
N LEU A 42 3.22 -8.72 -13.82
CA LEU A 42 3.61 -7.41 -13.26
C LEU A 42 2.56 -6.89 -12.29
N PHE A 43 1.26 -7.00 -12.65
CA PHE A 43 0.18 -6.54 -11.78
C PHE A 43 0.01 -7.45 -10.55
N VAL A 44 0.27 -8.75 -10.67
CA VAL A 44 0.29 -9.67 -9.52
C VAL A 44 1.38 -9.26 -8.52
N GLU A 45 2.57 -8.89 -8.99
CA GLU A 45 3.62 -8.40 -8.10
C GLU A 45 3.23 -7.07 -7.43
N ALA A 46 2.69 -6.11 -8.20
CA ALA A 46 2.15 -4.86 -7.65
C ALA A 46 1.03 -5.12 -6.63
N GLY A 47 0.30 -6.21 -6.78
CA GLY A 47 -0.76 -6.66 -5.88
C GLY A 47 -0.32 -6.87 -4.43
N ARG A 48 0.95 -7.18 -4.20
CA ARG A 48 1.51 -7.28 -2.83
C ARG A 48 1.38 -5.96 -2.07
N VAL A 49 1.46 -4.83 -2.80
CA VAL A 49 1.24 -3.49 -2.24
C VAL A 49 -0.25 -3.16 -2.22
N LEU A 50 -0.97 -3.34 -3.34
CA LEU A 50 -2.36 -2.92 -3.47
C LEU A 50 -3.30 -3.63 -2.48
N GLN A 51 -2.96 -4.86 -2.08
CA GLN A 51 -3.70 -5.64 -1.09
C GLN A 51 -3.12 -5.53 0.33
N HIS A 52 -2.05 -4.73 0.51
CA HIS A 52 -1.46 -4.49 1.83
C HIS A 52 -2.39 -3.62 2.70
N PRO A 53 -2.39 -3.77 4.04
CA PRO A 53 -3.20 -2.95 4.94
C PRO A 53 -3.05 -1.44 4.73
N ARG A 54 -1.85 -0.96 4.37
CA ARG A 54 -1.60 0.48 4.10
C ARG A 54 -2.47 1.02 2.95
N CYS A 55 -2.79 0.20 1.96
CA CYS A 55 -3.67 0.57 0.86
C CYS A 55 -5.15 0.29 1.21
N LEU A 56 -5.42 -0.91 1.73
CA LEU A 56 -6.80 -1.34 1.99
C LEU A 56 -7.50 -0.50 3.07
N ASN A 57 -6.79 0.04 4.06
CA ASN A 57 -7.35 0.90 5.10
C ASN A 57 -7.92 2.20 4.53
N CYS A 58 -7.30 2.75 3.46
CA CYS A 58 -7.77 3.95 2.77
C CYS A 58 -8.77 3.65 1.65
N HIS A 59 -8.93 2.38 1.24
CA HIS A 59 -9.86 1.92 0.22
C HIS A 59 -11.03 1.09 0.80
N PRO A 60 -11.78 1.60 1.80
CA PRO A 60 -12.82 0.84 2.49
C PRO A 60 -14.06 0.61 1.62
N VAL A 61 -14.73 -0.51 1.82
CA VAL A 61 -15.99 -0.84 1.13
C VAL A 61 -17.17 -0.01 1.63
N GLY A 62 -17.15 0.43 2.88
CA GLY A 62 -18.21 1.19 3.54
C GLY A 62 -17.88 2.66 3.75
N GLU A 63 -18.65 3.27 4.62
CA GLU A 63 -18.47 4.68 5.03
C GLU A 63 -17.32 4.84 6.05
N ARG A 64 -17.00 3.78 6.80
CA ARG A 64 -16.00 3.79 7.85
C ARG A 64 -14.66 3.26 7.31
N PRO A 65 -13.55 4.00 7.43
CA PRO A 65 -12.23 3.47 7.13
C PRO A 65 -11.85 2.36 8.11
N THR A 66 -10.83 1.59 7.77
CA THR A 66 -10.16 0.67 8.70
C THR A 66 -8.80 1.22 9.10
N GLN A 67 -8.21 0.66 10.14
CA GLN A 67 -6.88 1.03 10.65
C GLN A 67 -6.14 -0.21 11.17
N GLY A 68 -4.85 -0.03 11.43
CA GLY A 68 -3.99 -1.11 11.91
C GLY A 68 -3.55 -2.07 10.81
N ASP A 69 -2.67 -3.00 11.18
CA ASP A 69 -2.19 -4.03 10.26
C ASP A 69 -3.23 -5.16 10.14
N ASP A 70 -4.09 -5.32 11.13
CA ASP A 70 -5.23 -6.23 11.15
C ASP A 70 -6.50 -5.65 10.49
N ARG A 71 -6.47 -4.39 10.04
CA ARG A 71 -7.56 -3.71 9.33
C ARG A 71 -8.87 -3.65 10.14
N HIS A 72 -8.80 -3.49 11.45
CA HIS A 72 -9.99 -3.30 12.27
C HIS A 72 -10.68 -1.95 11.95
N PRO A 73 -11.99 -1.81 12.24
CA PRO A 73 -12.71 -0.56 12.02
C PRO A 73 -12.06 0.61 12.75
N HIS A 74 -11.92 1.76 12.09
CA HIS A 74 -11.27 2.94 12.65
C HIS A 74 -11.87 3.35 14.00
N SER A 75 -11.02 3.59 14.99
CA SER A 75 -11.41 4.11 16.31
C SER A 75 -10.68 5.43 16.58
N PRO A 76 -11.40 6.51 16.95
CA PRO A 76 -12.84 6.60 17.19
C PRO A 76 -13.68 6.34 15.93
N LEU A 77 -15.01 6.24 16.09
CA LEU A 77 -15.93 6.12 14.96
C LEU A 77 -15.89 7.39 14.10
N VAL A 78 -15.41 7.25 12.89
CA VAL A 78 -15.39 8.29 11.85
C VAL A 78 -15.98 7.73 10.56
N VAL A 79 -16.46 8.61 9.69
CA VAL A 79 -16.99 8.26 8.36
C VAL A 79 -16.36 9.13 7.30
N ARG A 80 -16.34 8.65 6.04
CA ARG A 80 -15.71 9.35 4.91
C ARG A 80 -16.29 10.75 4.63
N GLY A 81 -17.57 10.97 4.91
CA GLY A 81 -18.28 12.19 4.50
C GLY A 81 -18.50 12.26 2.98
N SER A 82 -19.08 13.37 2.53
CA SER A 82 -19.47 13.56 1.12
C SER A 82 -18.28 13.77 0.15
N ASP A 83 -17.13 14.16 0.67
CA ASP A 83 -15.91 14.48 -0.10
C ASP A 83 -14.71 13.58 0.27
N ASP A 84 -14.97 12.44 0.92
CA ASP A 84 -13.99 11.46 1.37
C ASP A 84 -12.94 11.98 2.39
N LYS A 85 -13.17 13.17 2.96
CA LYS A 85 -12.26 13.86 3.91
C LYS A 85 -12.81 13.92 5.35
N GLY A 86 -13.79 13.09 5.66
CA GLY A 86 -14.46 13.07 6.97
C GLY A 86 -15.77 13.86 7.00
N ALA A 87 -16.64 13.54 7.94
CA ALA A 87 -17.89 14.24 8.14
C ALA A 87 -17.68 15.71 8.56
N VAL A 88 -18.70 16.53 8.34
CA VAL A 88 -18.75 17.91 8.87
C VAL A 88 -18.62 17.85 10.40
N GLY A 89 -17.67 18.60 10.96
CA GLY A 89 -17.39 18.60 12.40
C GLY A 89 -16.41 17.50 12.86
N MET A 90 -16.08 16.53 12.01
CA MET A 90 -15.05 15.50 12.30
C MET A 90 -14.25 15.17 11.03
N ARG A 91 -13.50 16.16 10.56
CA ARG A 91 -12.63 16.00 9.39
C ARG A 91 -11.45 15.08 9.72
N CYS A 92 -10.99 14.33 8.76
CA CYS A 92 -9.81 13.48 8.93
C CYS A 92 -8.61 14.28 9.48
N THR A 93 -8.39 15.48 8.95
CA THR A 93 -7.29 16.38 9.35
C THR A 93 -7.46 17.01 10.74
N THR A 94 -8.59 16.82 11.42
CA THR A 94 -8.75 17.20 12.84
C THR A 94 -7.78 16.42 13.73
N CYS A 95 -7.58 15.14 13.42
CA CYS A 95 -6.64 14.27 14.15
C CYS A 95 -5.36 13.99 13.35
N HIS A 96 -5.50 13.75 12.03
CA HIS A 96 -4.36 13.46 11.15
C HIS A 96 -3.73 14.78 10.68
N GLN A 97 -2.72 15.21 11.41
CA GLN A 97 -1.99 16.46 11.15
C GLN A 97 -1.02 16.31 9.95
N HIS A 98 -0.11 17.28 9.77
CA HIS A 98 0.81 17.36 8.63
C HIS A 98 1.83 16.22 8.57
N ALA A 99 2.10 15.58 9.71
CA ALA A 99 3.08 14.51 9.85
C ALA A 99 2.61 13.51 10.92
N ASN A 100 3.20 12.31 10.92
CA ASN A 100 3.00 11.33 11.96
C ASN A 100 3.32 11.94 13.35
N TYR A 101 2.47 11.65 14.33
CA TYR A 101 2.70 12.01 15.73
C TYR A 101 2.78 10.72 16.56
N ASP A 102 3.96 10.17 16.66
CA ASP A 102 4.21 8.87 17.27
C ASP A 102 3.83 8.77 18.75
N PRO A 103 3.96 9.82 19.60
CA PRO A 103 3.53 9.75 21.00
C PRO A 103 2.07 9.38 21.18
N SER A 104 1.16 9.82 20.29
CA SER A 104 -0.25 9.43 20.31
C SER A 104 -0.61 8.34 19.29
N ARG A 105 0.38 7.82 18.55
CA ARG A 105 0.21 6.83 17.48
C ARG A 105 -0.76 7.27 16.37
N VAL A 106 -0.89 8.57 16.15
CA VAL A 106 -1.73 9.12 15.08
C VAL A 106 -0.88 9.33 13.84
N PRO A 107 -1.20 8.68 12.71
CA PRO A 107 -0.52 8.96 11.46
C PRO A 107 -0.95 10.32 10.92
N GLY A 108 -0.10 10.95 10.11
CA GLY A 108 -0.40 12.27 9.57
C GLY A 108 0.15 12.47 8.17
N HIS A 109 -0.60 13.27 7.40
CA HIS A 109 -0.23 13.81 6.11
C HIS A 109 -1.13 15.01 5.79
N PRO A 110 -0.66 16.09 5.14
CA PRO A 110 -1.45 17.28 4.90
C PRO A 110 -2.77 17.05 4.14
N GLN A 111 -2.79 16.02 3.30
CA GLN A 111 -3.96 15.66 2.48
C GLN A 111 -4.63 14.36 2.95
N TRP A 112 -4.67 14.08 4.24
CA TRP A 112 -5.24 12.83 4.76
C TRP A 112 -6.72 12.68 4.38
N HIS A 113 -7.04 11.63 3.63
CA HIS A 113 -8.40 11.30 3.20
C HIS A 113 -8.49 9.81 2.80
N VAL A 114 -9.68 9.31 2.58
CA VAL A 114 -9.92 7.98 2.02
C VAL A 114 -10.18 8.06 0.52
N ALA A 115 -9.93 6.98 -0.19
CA ALA A 115 -10.22 6.88 -1.61
C ALA A 115 -11.74 7.00 -1.88
N PRO A 116 -12.16 7.44 -3.07
CA PRO A 116 -13.57 7.48 -3.44
C PRO A 116 -14.26 6.12 -3.24
N LYS A 117 -15.51 6.11 -2.85
CA LYS A 117 -16.28 4.87 -2.61
C LYS A 117 -16.29 3.93 -3.81
N SER A 118 -16.25 4.47 -5.02
CA SER A 118 -16.08 3.71 -6.28
C SER A 118 -14.76 2.95 -6.37
N MET A 119 -13.76 3.32 -5.59
CA MET A 119 -12.44 2.71 -5.49
C MET A 119 -12.27 1.88 -4.21
N ALA A 120 -13.33 1.30 -3.70
CA ALA A 120 -13.28 0.35 -2.60
C ALA A 120 -12.56 -0.94 -3.05
N TRP A 121 -11.54 -1.37 -2.28
CA TRP A 121 -10.73 -2.56 -2.58
C TRP A 121 -10.91 -3.71 -1.59
N GLN A 122 -11.39 -3.42 -0.38
CA GLN A 122 -11.68 -4.47 0.59
C GLN A 122 -12.61 -5.52 -0.02
N THR A 123 -12.34 -6.77 0.26
CA THR A 123 -13.09 -7.94 -0.25
C THR A 123 -13.04 -8.19 -1.76
N LYS A 124 -12.23 -7.43 -2.51
CA LYS A 124 -12.08 -7.62 -3.95
C LYS A 124 -10.88 -8.49 -4.28
N SER A 125 -11.02 -9.29 -5.34
CA SER A 125 -9.89 -9.96 -5.95
C SER A 125 -8.94 -8.94 -6.59
N LEU A 126 -7.70 -9.34 -6.80
CA LEU A 126 -6.71 -8.47 -7.47
C LEU A 126 -7.15 -8.11 -8.90
N GLY A 127 -7.80 -9.03 -9.61
CA GLY A 127 -8.37 -8.76 -10.93
C GLY A 127 -9.45 -7.68 -10.88
N GLN A 128 -10.35 -7.76 -9.89
CA GLN A 128 -11.38 -6.73 -9.68
C GLN A 128 -10.78 -5.35 -9.33
N ILE A 129 -9.72 -5.31 -8.52
CA ILE A 129 -8.98 -4.07 -8.23
C ILE A 129 -8.36 -3.51 -9.51
N CYS A 130 -7.73 -4.35 -10.33
CA CYS A 130 -7.15 -3.96 -11.60
C CYS A 130 -8.18 -3.32 -12.54
N GLU A 131 -9.35 -3.94 -12.70
CA GLU A 131 -10.41 -3.39 -13.55
C GLU A 131 -10.98 -2.07 -13.00
N GLN A 132 -11.06 -1.90 -11.67
CA GLN A 132 -11.43 -0.61 -11.08
C GLN A 132 -10.41 0.48 -11.39
N ILE A 133 -9.12 0.17 -11.28
CA ILE A 133 -8.02 1.12 -11.56
C ILE A 133 -8.09 1.61 -13.00
N LYS A 134 -8.49 0.75 -13.96
CA LYS A 134 -8.60 1.10 -15.38
C LYS A 134 -9.89 1.87 -15.72
N ASP A 135 -10.95 1.71 -14.95
CA ASP A 135 -12.25 2.33 -15.24
C ASP A 135 -12.27 3.80 -14.80
N GLN A 136 -12.15 4.71 -15.76
CA GLN A 136 -12.16 6.17 -15.50
C GLN A 136 -13.46 6.65 -14.82
N ARG A 137 -14.59 5.97 -15.00
CA ARG A 137 -15.85 6.32 -14.31
C ARG A 137 -15.78 6.02 -12.81
N ARG A 138 -14.86 5.17 -12.39
CA ARG A 138 -14.68 4.71 -11.00
C ARG A 138 -13.46 5.33 -10.33
N ASN A 139 -12.37 5.52 -11.07
CA ASN A 139 -11.08 5.97 -10.54
C ASN A 139 -10.92 7.49 -10.43
N GLY A 140 -12.02 8.25 -10.57
CA GLY A 140 -12.00 9.71 -10.54
C GLY A 140 -11.51 10.34 -11.85
N GLY A 141 -11.74 9.70 -12.99
CA GLY A 141 -11.41 10.21 -14.32
C GLY A 141 -9.94 10.05 -14.71
N LYS A 142 -9.14 9.28 -13.97
CA LYS A 142 -7.71 9.13 -14.21
C LYS A 142 -7.42 8.25 -15.43
N THR A 143 -6.60 8.74 -16.34
CA THR A 143 -5.97 7.93 -17.38
C THR A 143 -4.94 6.98 -16.75
N LEU A 144 -4.46 5.98 -17.51
CA LEU A 144 -3.39 5.09 -17.01
C LEU A 144 -2.10 5.87 -16.68
N ALA A 145 -1.78 6.91 -17.44
CA ALA A 145 -0.65 7.78 -17.11
C ALA A 145 -0.85 8.51 -15.77
N ALA A 146 -2.06 9.04 -15.53
CA ALA A 146 -2.39 9.68 -14.24
C ALA A 146 -2.45 8.67 -13.07
N ILE A 147 -2.80 7.41 -13.32
CA ILE A 147 -2.72 6.32 -12.34
C ILE A 147 -1.26 6.02 -12.00
N HIS A 148 -0.38 5.95 -13.02
CA HIS A 148 1.05 5.78 -12.77
C HIS A 148 1.61 6.93 -11.92
N GLU A 149 1.31 8.18 -12.29
CA GLU A 149 1.74 9.36 -11.54
C GLU A 149 1.25 9.32 -10.08
N HIS A 150 -0.02 8.98 -9.87
CA HIS A 150 -0.58 8.83 -8.53
C HIS A 150 0.13 7.74 -7.72
N MET A 151 0.38 6.57 -8.28
CA MET A 151 1.00 5.47 -7.55
C MET A 151 2.51 5.69 -7.31
N ALA A 152 3.20 6.30 -8.27
CA ALA A 152 4.64 6.48 -8.23
C ALA A 152 5.10 7.73 -7.44
N HIS A 153 4.28 8.79 -7.40
CA HIS A 153 4.75 10.11 -6.97
C HIS A 153 3.83 10.83 -5.97
N ASP A 154 2.58 10.40 -5.80
CA ASP A 154 1.68 11.02 -4.83
C ASP A 154 2.21 10.81 -3.40
N SER A 155 2.38 11.91 -2.65
CA SER A 155 2.97 11.88 -1.32
C SER A 155 2.08 11.20 -0.27
N LEU A 156 0.75 11.23 -0.42
CA LEU A 156 -0.16 10.49 0.46
C LEU A 156 -0.05 8.98 0.22
N VAL A 157 0.11 8.55 -1.03
CA VAL A 157 0.43 7.15 -1.36
C VAL A 157 1.79 6.78 -0.79
N GLY A 158 2.78 7.67 -0.91
CA GLY A 158 4.13 7.50 -0.37
C GLY A 158 4.19 7.28 1.15
N TRP A 159 3.19 7.79 1.88
CA TRP A 159 3.06 7.52 3.30
C TRP A 159 3.02 6.02 3.62
N ALA A 160 2.54 5.18 2.71
CA ALA A 160 2.46 3.73 2.92
C ALA A 160 3.83 3.08 3.23
N TRP A 161 4.92 3.67 2.81
CA TRP A 161 6.30 3.20 3.08
C TRP A 161 6.98 3.89 4.25
N MET A 162 6.37 4.96 4.78
CA MET A 162 6.86 5.69 5.96
C MET A 162 5.72 5.89 6.97
N PRO A 163 5.02 4.82 7.38
CA PRO A 163 3.81 4.95 8.20
C PRO A 163 4.09 5.38 9.65
N GLY A 164 5.34 5.34 10.08
CA GLY A 164 5.78 5.72 11.44
C GLY A 164 5.35 4.73 12.53
N GLY A 165 5.88 4.94 13.72
CA GLY A 165 5.60 4.09 14.88
C GLY A 165 5.98 2.64 14.64
N ASN A 166 5.12 1.73 15.04
CA ASN A 166 5.27 0.27 14.86
C ASN A 166 4.39 -0.29 13.71
N ARG A 167 3.92 0.57 12.80
CA ARG A 167 3.12 0.13 11.65
C ARG A 167 4.01 -0.54 10.61
N GLU A 168 3.57 -1.69 10.12
CA GLU A 168 4.28 -2.37 9.04
C GLU A 168 4.24 -1.53 7.76
N PRO A 169 5.39 -1.16 7.15
CA PRO A 169 5.42 -0.50 5.85
C PRO A 169 4.92 -1.42 4.75
N ALA A 170 4.43 -0.84 3.65
CA ALA A 170 4.14 -1.60 2.44
C ALA A 170 5.41 -2.25 1.87
N PRO A 171 5.32 -3.40 1.17
CA PRO A 171 6.48 -4.07 0.59
C PRO A 171 7.25 -3.18 -0.41
N GLY A 172 8.56 -3.31 -0.43
CA GLY A 172 9.45 -2.59 -1.32
C GLY A 172 9.45 -1.08 -1.11
N THR A 173 9.40 -0.32 -2.19
CA THR A 173 9.35 1.14 -2.20
C THR A 173 8.29 1.67 -3.14
N GLN A 174 7.88 2.95 -2.97
CA GLN A 174 6.97 3.63 -3.90
C GLN A 174 7.52 3.64 -5.33
N ALA A 175 8.83 3.85 -5.50
CA ALA A 175 9.49 3.83 -6.79
C ALA A 175 9.41 2.45 -7.48
N GLN A 176 9.58 1.36 -6.70
CA GLN A 176 9.42 0.00 -7.23
C GLN A 176 7.97 -0.28 -7.65
N LEU A 177 6.97 0.16 -6.87
CA LEU A 177 5.57 0.08 -7.29
C LEU A 177 5.35 0.87 -8.59
N GLY A 178 5.84 2.11 -8.66
CA GLY A 178 5.76 2.93 -9.87
C GLY A 178 6.35 2.25 -11.09
N ALA A 179 7.53 1.63 -10.97
CA ALA A 179 8.17 0.89 -12.06
C ALA A 179 7.32 -0.31 -12.52
N LEU A 180 6.74 -1.07 -11.59
CA LEU A 180 5.84 -2.19 -11.93
C LEU A 180 4.59 -1.70 -12.67
N ILE A 181 3.97 -0.61 -12.22
CA ILE A 181 2.78 -0.03 -12.86
C ILE A 181 3.12 0.52 -14.24
N ALA A 182 4.27 1.19 -14.41
CA ALA A 182 4.72 1.65 -15.73
C ALA A 182 4.90 0.48 -16.71
N ALA A 183 5.59 -0.58 -16.29
CA ALA A 183 5.80 -1.76 -17.10
C ALA A 183 4.50 -2.52 -17.42
N TRP A 184 3.57 -2.59 -16.46
CA TRP A 184 2.23 -3.13 -16.67
C TRP A 184 1.48 -2.37 -17.77
N ILE A 185 1.48 -1.04 -17.71
CA ILE A 185 0.85 -0.19 -18.72
C ILE A 185 1.49 -0.41 -20.10
N GLN A 186 2.83 -0.40 -20.17
CA GLN A 186 3.59 -0.64 -21.42
C GLN A 186 3.32 -2.02 -22.01
N SER A 187 3.00 -3.01 -21.19
CA SER A 187 2.66 -4.38 -21.61
C SER A 187 1.16 -4.56 -21.95
N GLY A 188 0.40 -3.45 -22.08
CA GLY A 188 -1.00 -3.48 -22.48
C GLY A 188 -2.01 -3.56 -21.35
N ALA A 189 -1.60 -3.37 -20.10
CA ALA A 189 -2.46 -3.24 -18.91
C ALA A 189 -3.50 -4.37 -18.75
N ALA A 190 -3.14 -5.62 -19.09
CA ALA A 190 -4.02 -6.77 -18.88
C ALA A 190 -4.15 -7.08 -17.38
N CYS A 191 -5.38 -7.40 -16.95
CA CYS A 191 -5.69 -7.73 -15.56
C CYS A 191 -5.57 -9.23 -15.29
N PRO A 192 -5.18 -9.65 -14.05
CA PRO A 192 -5.33 -11.01 -13.59
C PRO A 192 -6.79 -11.45 -13.61
N ALA A 193 -7.04 -12.75 -13.53
CA ALA A 193 -8.39 -13.29 -13.37
C ALA A 193 -9.05 -12.76 -12.08
N SER A 194 -10.38 -12.60 -12.11
CA SER A 194 -11.20 -12.12 -10.98
C SER A 194 -11.50 -13.22 -10.00
#